data_e41304f82c744a38b0b967eb066d5b2b
#
_entry.id   e41304f82c744a38b0b967eb066d5b2b
#
_cell.length_a   1.000
_cell.length_b   1.000
_cell.length_c   1.000
_cell.angle_alpha   90.00
_cell.angle_beta   90.00
_cell.angle_gamma   90.00
#
_symmetry.space_group_name_H-M   'P 1'
#
loop_
_entity.id
_entity.type
_entity.pdbx_description
1 polymer ?
#
loop_
_entity_poly.entity_id
_entity_poly.type
_entity_poly.pdbx_seq_one_letter_code
_entity_poly.pdbx_strand_id
1 'polypeptide(L)'
;MNHITAKEMETPYGYKENYWVIDGISLPEYLDTWASGVVDDDLKLMQSFLGLCPAWSKRLNWKGDIRFVWKLIEMDSVVLPLLLCPDDLDLDCIVIVAEVEKTKDYVYWNKIGYVSHANEDFEEEKRNGILNLCAYSDEDWEKYGDNIALEDVNSYAWKEWIGRNWEEELYRRRMNYTLPYYQTEGNICWIKEVGWVFERAEYDQMVKAFWRMEVQKQLENFSEDEVIDKEKCAYMIADLTLDGKKILEQHQKDYGEILLHLLAGDLISEPLIELLKHHEDRVEDIEMYCKAIEVMWKNGDDEVVNVVDVTILERLSDGECIWQRFGMFISDKLKEYINEEVLVNNLMMGGVKELCPNKTKKI
;
A
#
# COMPACT_ATOMS: atom_id res chain seq x y z
N MET A 1 11.41 -6.48 -25.86
CA MET A 1 10.44 -5.99 -24.88
C MET A 1 10.34 -7.03 -23.79
N ASN A 2 10.36 -6.62 -22.53
CA ASN A 2 10.40 -7.52 -21.38
C ASN A 2 8.99 -7.65 -20.79
N HIS A 3 8.73 -8.76 -20.09
CA HIS A 3 7.50 -8.99 -19.34
C HIS A 3 7.74 -8.76 -17.87
N ILE A 4 6.79 -8.11 -17.18
CA ILE A 4 6.87 -7.85 -15.74
C ILE A 4 5.58 -8.26 -15.03
N THR A 5 5.74 -8.98 -13.93
CA THR A 5 4.62 -9.39 -13.04
C THR A 5 5.00 -9.22 -11.58
N ALA A 6 4.01 -9.20 -10.70
CA ALA A 6 4.21 -9.31 -9.24
C ALA A 6 3.91 -10.75 -8.81
N LYS A 7 4.73 -11.31 -7.90
CA LYS A 7 4.54 -12.66 -7.39
C LYS A 7 4.98 -12.76 -5.94
N GLU A 8 4.18 -13.46 -5.13
CA GLU A 8 4.59 -13.85 -3.78
C GLU A 8 5.61 -14.99 -3.86
N MET A 9 6.73 -14.84 -3.14
CA MET A 9 7.82 -15.81 -3.10
C MET A 9 8.32 -15.98 -1.67
N GLU A 10 8.71 -17.20 -1.31
CA GLU A 10 9.33 -17.49 -0.03
C GLU A 10 10.79 -17.03 -0.05
N THR A 11 11.20 -16.30 0.98
CA THR A 11 12.58 -15.88 1.18
C THR A 11 13.41 -17.00 1.81
N PRO A 12 14.75 -16.97 1.74
CA PRO A 12 15.62 -17.92 2.41
C PRO A 12 15.44 -17.97 3.94
N TYR A 13 14.79 -16.96 4.50
CA TYR A 13 14.53 -16.83 5.94
C TYR A 13 13.15 -17.36 6.36
N GLY A 14 12.37 -17.94 5.43
CA GLY A 14 11.11 -18.62 5.71
C GLY A 14 9.89 -17.70 5.80
N TYR A 15 10.00 -16.44 5.43
CA TYR A 15 8.85 -15.56 5.26
C TYR A 15 8.56 -15.29 3.78
N LYS A 16 7.36 -14.85 3.46
CA LYS A 16 6.91 -14.62 2.09
C LYS A 16 6.84 -13.13 1.79
N GLU A 17 7.36 -12.75 0.62
CA GLU A 17 7.34 -11.39 0.10
C GLU A 17 6.85 -11.31 -1.33
N ASN A 18 6.33 -10.13 -1.71
CA ASN A 18 5.90 -9.84 -3.06
C ASN A 18 7.05 -9.23 -3.85
N TYR A 19 7.47 -9.89 -4.93
CA TYR A 19 8.58 -9.40 -5.77
C TYR A 19 8.15 -9.19 -7.21
N TRP A 20 8.91 -8.33 -7.91
CA TRP A 20 8.85 -8.21 -9.36
C TRP A 20 9.54 -9.41 -9.98
N VAL A 21 8.86 -10.01 -10.94
CA VAL A 21 9.38 -11.07 -11.78
C VAL A 21 9.45 -10.54 -13.20
N ILE A 22 10.69 -10.41 -13.71
CA ILE A 22 10.99 -9.90 -15.06
C ILE A 22 11.47 -11.08 -15.92
N ASP A 23 10.77 -11.34 -17.02
CA ASP A 23 11.08 -12.46 -17.92
C ASP A 23 11.22 -13.82 -17.20
N GLY A 24 10.44 -14.00 -16.13
CA GLY A 24 10.40 -15.24 -15.34
C GLY A 24 11.43 -15.34 -14.21
N ILE A 25 12.28 -14.33 -14.00
CA ILE A 25 13.32 -14.29 -12.95
C ILE A 25 12.96 -13.17 -11.98
N SER A 26 13.03 -13.42 -10.67
CA SER A 26 12.77 -12.39 -9.66
C SER A 26 13.91 -11.37 -9.58
N LEU A 27 13.57 -10.13 -9.17
CA LEU A 27 14.56 -9.08 -9.03
C LEU A 27 15.69 -9.45 -8.03
N PRO A 28 15.41 -10.05 -6.85
CA PRO A 28 16.48 -10.51 -5.96
C PRO A 28 17.41 -11.54 -6.60
N GLU A 29 16.91 -12.47 -7.43
CA GLU A 29 17.73 -13.45 -8.15
C GLU A 29 18.63 -12.78 -9.20
N TYR A 30 18.15 -11.75 -9.90
CA TYR A 30 18.99 -10.93 -10.77
C TYR A 30 20.12 -10.27 -10.01
N LEU A 31 19.81 -9.63 -8.88
CA LEU A 31 20.79 -8.95 -8.04
C LEU A 31 21.86 -9.92 -7.50
N ASP A 32 21.44 -11.08 -7.03
CA ASP A 32 22.36 -12.11 -6.53
C ASP A 32 23.34 -12.57 -7.61
N THR A 33 22.85 -12.68 -8.84
CA THR A 33 23.68 -13.01 -10.01
C THR A 33 24.67 -11.89 -10.36
N TRP A 34 24.25 -10.62 -10.29
CA TRP A 34 25.10 -9.48 -10.67
C TRP A 34 26.09 -9.09 -9.58
N ALA A 35 25.73 -9.23 -8.32
CA ALA A 35 26.57 -8.87 -7.18
C ALA A 35 27.81 -9.75 -7.02
N SER A 36 27.85 -10.92 -7.61
CA SER A 36 29.02 -11.81 -7.59
C SER A 36 30.32 -11.17 -8.13
N GLY A 37 30.24 -9.98 -8.76
CA GLY A 37 31.36 -9.20 -9.28
C GLY A 37 31.54 -7.81 -8.66
N VAL A 38 30.66 -7.36 -7.76
CA VAL A 38 30.71 -6.02 -7.15
C VAL A 38 31.60 -6.06 -5.91
N VAL A 39 32.62 -5.19 -5.89
CA VAL A 39 33.65 -5.10 -4.82
C VAL A 39 33.40 -3.91 -3.91
N ASP A 40 32.13 -3.68 -3.49
CA ASP A 40 31.82 -2.65 -2.51
C ASP A 40 31.67 -3.27 -1.12
N ASP A 41 32.34 -2.65 -0.12
CA ASP A 41 32.34 -3.18 1.24
C ASP A 41 30.96 -3.10 1.93
N ASP A 42 30.15 -2.12 1.57
CA ASP A 42 28.77 -1.99 2.10
C ASP A 42 27.86 -3.12 1.60
N LEU A 43 28.01 -3.53 0.34
CA LEU A 43 27.26 -4.68 -0.21
C LEU A 43 27.84 -6.03 0.23
N LYS A 44 29.14 -6.11 0.61
CA LYS A 44 29.74 -7.35 1.12
C LYS A 44 29.19 -7.78 2.47
N LEU A 45 28.59 -6.87 3.24
CA LEU A 45 27.90 -7.19 4.49
C LEU A 45 26.59 -7.97 4.25
N MET A 46 26.05 -7.91 3.03
CA MET A 46 24.87 -8.67 2.66
C MET A 46 25.26 -10.11 2.29
N GLN A 47 24.73 -11.07 3.02
CA GLN A 47 24.94 -12.49 2.70
C GLN A 47 24.18 -12.91 1.44
N SER A 48 23.07 -12.25 1.11
CA SER A 48 22.26 -12.49 -0.09
C SER A 48 21.23 -11.38 -0.30
N PHE A 49 21.01 -10.97 -1.55
CA PHE A 49 19.92 -10.08 -1.93
C PHE A 49 18.52 -10.74 -1.85
N LEU A 50 18.49 -12.08 -1.75
CA LEU A 50 17.23 -12.84 -1.66
C LEU A 50 16.43 -12.57 -0.38
N GLY A 51 17.05 -11.95 0.63
CA GLY A 51 16.39 -11.60 1.89
C GLY A 51 15.88 -10.17 1.98
N LEU A 52 16.14 -9.32 0.97
CA LEU A 52 15.67 -7.93 0.97
C LEU A 52 14.15 -7.85 0.85
N CYS A 53 13.55 -6.92 1.58
CA CYS A 53 12.12 -6.66 1.54
C CYS A 53 11.76 -5.67 0.43
N PRO A 54 10.59 -5.81 -0.21
CA PRO A 54 10.13 -4.83 -1.20
C PRO A 54 9.87 -3.46 -0.56
N ALA A 55 10.40 -2.41 -1.17
CA ALA A 55 10.14 -1.03 -0.76
C ALA A 55 8.67 -0.61 -0.98
N TRP A 56 7.94 -1.32 -1.84
CA TRP A 56 6.53 -1.06 -2.12
C TRP A 56 5.60 -1.74 -1.09
N SER A 57 6.17 -2.37 -0.07
CA SER A 57 5.40 -3.01 0.99
C SER A 57 4.64 -2.00 1.83
N LYS A 58 3.42 -2.36 2.23
CA LYS A 58 2.62 -1.61 3.20
C LYS A 58 3.04 -1.87 4.66
N ARG A 59 4.10 -2.67 4.87
CA ARG A 59 4.63 -3.04 6.18
C ARG A 59 5.89 -2.27 6.57
N LEU A 60 6.27 -1.22 5.80
CA LEU A 60 7.35 -0.34 6.23
C LEU A 60 7.03 0.25 7.60
N ASN A 61 8.05 0.51 8.39
CA ASN A 61 7.93 1.01 9.75
C ASN A 61 7.16 2.34 9.83
N TRP A 62 7.24 3.15 8.77
CA TRP A 62 6.66 4.47 8.74
C TRP A 62 5.68 4.64 7.58
N LYS A 63 4.49 5.16 7.89
CA LYS A 63 3.48 5.51 6.86
C LYS A 63 3.98 6.60 5.92
N GLY A 64 4.84 7.51 6.42
CA GLY A 64 5.51 8.53 5.63
C GLY A 64 6.37 7.94 4.51
N ASP A 65 7.11 6.86 4.79
CA ASP A 65 7.91 6.14 3.79
C ASP A 65 7.04 5.41 2.78
N ILE A 66 5.97 4.73 3.24
CA ILE A 66 5.01 4.09 2.34
C ILE A 66 4.42 5.12 1.36
N ARG A 67 3.95 6.25 1.89
CA ARG A 67 3.38 7.35 1.10
C ARG A 67 4.39 7.91 0.10
N PHE A 68 5.64 8.09 0.51
CA PHE A 68 6.72 8.57 -0.35
C PHE A 68 6.99 7.60 -1.51
N VAL A 69 7.21 6.32 -1.23
CA VAL A 69 7.49 5.32 -2.27
C VAL A 69 6.33 5.23 -3.28
N TRP A 70 5.08 5.18 -2.81
CA TRP A 70 3.92 5.14 -3.69
C TRP A 70 3.74 6.45 -4.47
N LYS A 71 4.18 7.60 -3.93
CA LYS A 71 4.25 8.85 -4.69
C LYS A 71 5.29 8.79 -5.81
N LEU A 72 6.45 8.19 -5.58
CA LEU A 72 7.48 8.02 -6.61
C LEU A 72 6.99 7.09 -7.74
N ILE A 73 6.22 6.05 -7.41
CA ILE A 73 5.60 5.16 -8.40
C ILE A 73 4.68 5.91 -9.37
N GLU A 74 4.09 7.03 -8.99
CA GLU A 74 3.25 7.86 -9.88
C GLU A 74 4.07 8.74 -10.84
N MET A 75 5.35 9.03 -10.54
CA MET A 75 6.18 9.96 -11.30
C MET A 75 6.64 9.35 -12.63
N ASP A 76 6.78 10.21 -13.65
CA ASP A 76 7.19 9.78 -15.00
C ASP A 76 8.70 9.55 -15.13
N SER A 77 9.52 10.26 -14.36
CA SER A 77 10.99 10.08 -14.33
C SER A 77 11.46 10.14 -12.89
N VAL A 78 12.08 9.08 -12.41
CA VAL A 78 12.45 8.95 -10.99
C VAL A 78 13.50 7.87 -10.76
N VAL A 79 14.29 8.03 -9.69
CA VAL A 79 15.02 6.94 -9.06
C VAL A 79 14.10 6.31 -8.02
N LEU A 80 13.63 5.11 -8.29
CA LEU A 80 12.54 4.45 -7.57
C LEU A 80 13.08 3.38 -6.62
N PRO A 81 12.85 3.46 -5.30
CA PRO A 81 13.16 2.38 -4.36
C PRO A 81 12.43 1.09 -4.72
N LEU A 82 13.17 -0.01 -4.73
CA LEU A 82 12.65 -1.35 -5.04
C LEU A 82 12.77 -2.29 -3.84
N LEU A 83 13.96 -2.41 -3.24
CA LEU A 83 14.20 -3.33 -2.13
C LEU A 83 14.88 -2.61 -0.98
N LEU A 84 14.63 -3.08 0.25
CA LEU A 84 15.11 -2.50 1.51
C LEU A 84 15.75 -3.56 2.40
N CYS A 85 16.54 -3.08 3.36
CA CYS A 85 17.01 -3.88 4.49
C CYS A 85 15.80 -4.46 5.27
N PRO A 86 15.76 -5.79 5.51
CA PRO A 86 14.67 -6.41 6.25
C PRO A 86 14.64 -6.07 7.74
N ASP A 87 15.78 -5.64 8.31
CA ASP A 87 15.91 -5.36 9.74
C ASP A 87 15.29 -4.01 10.10
N ASP A 88 15.42 -3.00 9.21
CA ASP A 88 14.99 -1.64 9.49
C ASP A 88 13.63 -1.32 8.84
N LEU A 89 13.31 -1.94 7.69
CA LEU A 89 12.07 -1.70 6.93
C LEU A 89 11.77 -0.21 6.70
N ASP A 90 12.82 0.58 6.44
CA ASP A 90 12.77 2.01 6.14
C ASP A 90 13.74 2.39 5.01
N LEU A 91 13.82 3.67 4.68
CA LEU A 91 14.66 4.18 3.60
C LEU A 91 16.06 4.69 4.07
N ASP A 92 16.41 4.46 5.32
CA ASP A 92 17.63 5.01 5.95
C ASP A 92 18.79 3.99 6.04
N CYS A 93 18.55 2.74 5.58
CA CYS A 93 19.55 1.69 5.53
C CYS A 93 19.88 1.31 4.06
N ILE A 94 19.93 0.03 3.73
CA ILE A 94 20.19 -0.43 2.36
C ILE A 94 18.95 -0.23 1.52
N VAL A 95 19.06 0.56 0.45
CA VAL A 95 17.99 0.82 -0.50
C VAL A 95 18.46 0.49 -1.91
N ILE A 96 17.89 -0.56 -2.51
CA ILE A 96 18.08 -0.87 -3.93
C ILE A 96 17.08 -0.05 -4.74
N VAL A 97 17.56 0.58 -5.81
CA VAL A 97 16.79 1.50 -6.64
C VAL A 97 16.87 1.16 -8.11
N ALA A 98 15.86 1.60 -8.86
CA ALA A 98 15.87 1.62 -10.33
C ALA A 98 15.80 3.05 -10.86
N GLU A 99 16.53 3.34 -11.94
CA GLU A 99 16.30 4.51 -12.77
C GLU A 99 15.13 4.22 -13.70
N VAL A 100 14.00 4.88 -13.47
CA VAL A 100 12.72 4.64 -14.17
C VAL A 100 12.32 5.83 -14.99
N GLU A 101 11.95 5.59 -16.25
CA GLU A 101 11.33 6.57 -17.13
C GLU A 101 10.02 6.01 -17.68
N LYS A 102 8.96 6.81 -17.70
CA LYS A 102 7.66 6.42 -18.21
C LYS A 102 7.25 7.34 -19.35
N THR A 103 6.78 6.74 -20.42
CA THR A 103 6.13 7.40 -21.53
C THR A 103 4.66 7.00 -21.58
N LYS A 104 3.93 7.50 -22.57
CA LYS A 104 2.53 7.12 -22.78
C LYS A 104 2.38 5.61 -23.01
N ASP A 105 3.31 4.99 -23.74
CA ASP A 105 3.17 3.61 -24.23
C ASP A 105 4.11 2.61 -23.52
N TYR A 106 5.21 3.11 -22.93
CA TYR A 106 6.25 2.26 -22.36
C TYR A 106 6.77 2.76 -21.01
N VAL A 107 7.29 1.83 -20.22
CA VAL A 107 8.08 2.08 -19.01
C VAL A 107 9.47 1.48 -19.21
N TYR A 108 10.48 2.27 -18.90
CA TYR A 108 11.89 1.90 -18.99
C TYR A 108 12.48 1.79 -17.58
N TRP A 109 13.09 0.66 -17.28
CA TRP A 109 14.02 0.55 -16.17
C TRP A 109 15.42 0.53 -16.79
N ASN A 110 16.13 1.64 -16.68
CA ASN A 110 17.41 1.82 -17.38
C ASN A 110 18.53 1.16 -16.62
N LYS A 111 18.59 1.40 -15.30
CA LYS A 111 19.67 0.94 -14.43
C LYS A 111 19.11 0.45 -13.11
N ILE A 112 19.83 -0.45 -12.47
CA ILE A 112 19.62 -0.90 -11.09
C ILE A 112 20.86 -0.57 -10.29
N GLY A 113 20.69 -0.01 -9.09
CA GLY A 113 21.76 0.38 -8.21
C GLY A 113 21.33 0.39 -6.75
N TYR A 114 22.15 0.97 -5.89
CA TYR A 114 21.82 1.20 -4.49
C TYR A 114 22.19 2.61 -4.09
N VAL A 115 21.50 3.12 -3.07
CA VAL A 115 21.74 4.44 -2.51
C VAL A 115 23.08 4.43 -1.76
N SER A 116 23.97 5.37 -2.08
CA SER A 116 25.20 5.58 -1.33
C SER A 116 24.97 6.61 -0.23
N HIS A 117 25.29 6.27 1.00
CA HIS A 117 25.20 7.20 2.13
C HIS A 117 26.47 8.03 2.33
N ALA A 118 27.48 7.85 1.45
CA ALA A 118 28.79 8.52 1.59
C ALA A 118 28.73 10.06 1.49
N ASN A 119 27.72 10.59 0.81
CA ASN A 119 27.54 12.03 0.61
C ASN A 119 26.39 12.61 1.45
N GLU A 120 25.83 11.86 2.38
CA GLU A 120 24.77 12.35 3.26
C GLU A 120 25.34 13.30 4.32
N ASP A 121 24.72 14.48 4.44
CA ASP A 121 24.95 15.42 5.53
C ASP A 121 23.71 15.42 6.45
N PHE A 122 23.77 14.62 7.50
CA PHE A 122 22.68 14.47 8.47
C PHE A 122 22.29 15.80 9.15
N GLU A 123 23.23 16.74 9.31
CA GLU A 123 22.89 18.05 9.89
C GLU A 123 22.17 18.94 8.86
N GLU A 124 22.54 18.83 7.58
CA GLU A 124 21.82 19.47 6.50
C GLU A 124 20.44 18.83 6.30
N GLU A 125 20.34 17.51 6.37
CA GLU A 125 19.09 16.79 6.32
C GLU A 125 18.13 17.23 7.43
N LYS A 126 18.56 17.27 8.68
CA LYS A 126 17.77 17.76 9.82
C LYS A 126 17.28 19.18 9.57
N ARG A 127 18.18 20.06 9.14
CA ARG A 127 17.88 21.48 8.90
C ARG A 127 16.91 21.66 7.74
N ASN A 128 17.13 21.00 6.62
CA ASN A 128 16.34 21.17 5.39
C ASN A 128 15.08 20.30 5.41
N GLY A 129 15.12 19.12 6.03
CA GLY A 129 14.01 18.19 6.09
C GLY A 129 12.90 18.65 7.04
N ILE A 130 13.27 19.00 8.27
CA ILE A 130 12.30 19.34 9.33
C ILE A 130 12.10 20.85 9.47
N LEU A 131 13.18 21.63 9.34
CA LEU A 131 13.22 23.04 9.71
C LEU A 131 13.27 24.01 8.54
N ASN A 132 13.37 23.52 7.32
CA ASN A 132 13.37 24.38 6.15
C ASN A 132 11.97 24.93 5.90
N LEU A 133 11.81 26.23 6.10
CA LEU A 133 10.54 26.94 5.86
C LEU A 133 10.02 26.78 4.43
N CYS A 134 10.92 26.62 3.46
CA CYS A 134 10.56 26.39 2.07
C CYS A 134 9.97 24.99 1.82
N ALA A 135 10.12 24.08 2.79
CA ALA A 135 9.54 22.74 2.72
C ALA A 135 8.04 22.70 3.03
N TYR A 136 7.49 23.78 3.60
CA TYR A 136 6.08 23.88 3.96
C TYR A 136 5.32 24.68 2.91
N SER A 137 4.22 24.13 2.44
CA SER A 137 3.26 24.86 1.61
C SER A 137 2.46 25.87 2.45
N ASP A 138 1.75 26.78 1.78
CA ASP A 138 0.84 27.70 2.49
C ASP A 138 -0.23 26.93 3.29
N GLU A 139 -0.71 25.80 2.77
CA GLU A 139 -1.66 24.90 3.44
C GLU A 139 -1.04 24.24 4.68
N ASP A 140 0.21 23.83 4.62
CA ASP A 140 0.94 23.30 5.78
C ASP A 140 1.12 24.38 6.85
N TRP A 141 1.41 25.61 6.46
CA TRP A 141 1.52 26.74 7.37
C TRP A 141 0.19 27.05 8.04
N GLU A 142 -0.90 27.02 7.31
CA GLU A 142 -2.23 27.22 7.86
C GLU A 142 -2.61 26.13 8.87
N LYS A 143 -2.22 24.90 8.57
CA LYS A 143 -2.53 23.72 9.40
C LYS A 143 -1.63 23.58 10.64
N TYR A 144 -0.34 23.85 10.49
CA TYR A 144 0.67 23.53 11.50
C TYR A 144 1.46 24.75 12.02
N GLY A 145 1.33 25.93 11.43
CA GLY A 145 2.16 27.10 11.70
C GLY A 145 2.22 27.50 13.17
N ASP A 146 1.10 27.43 13.89
CA ASP A 146 1.04 27.74 15.32
C ASP A 146 1.79 26.74 16.22
N ASN A 147 2.09 25.55 15.69
CA ASN A 147 2.77 24.47 16.40
C ASN A 147 4.27 24.38 16.08
N ILE A 148 4.70 25.05 14.99
CA ILE A 148 6.09 25.05 14.56
C ILE A 148 6.83 26.18 15.29
N ALA A 149 7.31 25.90 16.49
CA ALA A 149 8.18 26.80 17.22
C ALA A 149 9.60 26.76 16.65
N LEU A 150 9.79 27.40 15.50
CA LEU A 150 11.06 27.40 14.74
C LEU A 150 12.24 28.01 15.52
N GLU A 151 11.96 28.80 16.55
CA GLU A 151 12.98 29.44 17.37
C GLU A 151 13.55 28.52 18.44
N ASP A 152 12.86 27.43 18.79
CA ASP A 152 13.30 26.49 19.83
C ASP A 152 13.01 25.01 19.45
N VAL A 153 13.70 24.54 18.44
CA VAL A 153 13.61 23.15 17.92
C VAL A 153 14.00 22.06 18.91
N ASN A 154 14.59 22.42 20.05
CA ASN A 154 14.93 21.48 21.11
C ASN A 154 13.97 21.55 22.29
N SER A 155 12.98 22.43 22.25
CA SER A 155 11.98 22.57 23.30
C SER A 155 11.17 21.29 23.49
N TYR A 156 10.59 21.14 24.69
CA TYR A 156 9.68 20.02 24.96
C TYR A 156 8.45 20.07 24.04
N ALA A 157 7.91 21.25 23.81
CA ALA A 157 6.75 21.45 22.93
C ALA A 157 7.04 21.03 21.48
N TRP A 158 8.23 21.35 20.96
CA TRP A 158 8.69 20.90 19.64
C TRP A 158 8.78 19.39 19.55
N LYS A 159 9.44 18.73 20.52
CA LYS A 159 9.58 17.26 20.54
C LYS A 159 8.23 16.56 20.63
N GLU A 160 7.31 17.10 21.40
CA GLU A 160 5.94 16.60 21.51
C GLU A 160 5.17 16.75 20.19
N TRP A 161 5.32 17.91 19.54
CA TRP A 161 4.70 18.17 18.23
C TRP A 161 5.25 17.24 17.15
N ILE A 162 6.58 17.10 17.04
CA ILE A 162 7.23 16.16 16.10
C ILE A 162 6.73 14.74 16.34
N GLY A 163 6.66 14.28 17.59
CA GLY A 163 6.20 12.93 17.90
C GLY A 163 4.76 12.67 17.45
N ARG A 164 3.88 13.68 17.51
CA ARG A 164 2.49 13.58 17.03
C ARG A 164 2.34 13.67 15.50
N ASN A 165 3.26 14.37 14.84
CA ASN A 165 3.18 14.65 13.41
C ASN A 165 4.32 13.98 12.61
N TRP A 166 4.96 12.97 13.19
CA TRP A 166 6.16 12.34 12.60
C TRP A 166 5.92 11.83 11.19
N GLU A 167 4.80 11.20 10.92
CA GLU A 167 4.49 10.61 9.61
C GLU A 167 4.43 11.68 8.50
N GLU A 168 3.84 12.84 8.80
CA GLU A 168 3.79 13.97 7.88
C GLU A 168 5.17 14.63 7.71
N GLU A 169 5.92 14.78 8.81
CA GLU A 169 7.27 15.33 8.77
C GLU A 169 8.22 14.41 8.00
N LEU A 170 8.14 13.09 8.22
CA LEU A 170 8.94 12.13 7.50
C LEU A 170 8.65 12.19 5.99
N TYR A 171 7.36 12.23 5.60
CA TYR A 171 6.98 12.38 4.21
C TYR A 171 7.55 13.67 3.58
N ARG A 172 7.52 14.80 4.30
CA ARG A 172 8.14 16.06 3.82
C ARG A 172 9.65 15.94 3.66
N ARG A 173 10.31 15.33 4.62
CA ARG A 173 11.75 15.05 4.53
C ARG A 173 12.07 14.20 3.31
N ARG A 174 11.32 13.15 3.06
CA ARG A 174 11.49 12.29 1.88
C ARG A 174 11.30 13.09 0.58
N MET A 175 10.28 13.93 0.49
CA MET A 175 10.03 14.74 -0.70
C MET A 175 11.07 15.85 -0.90
N ASN A 176 11.52 16.51 0.15
CA ASN A 176 12.36 17.72 0.07
C ASN A 176 13.86 17.44 0.19
N TYR A 177 14.25 16.31 0.76
CA TYR A 177 15.64 15.91 0.92
C TYR A 177 15.94 14.58 0.19
N THR A 178 15.28 13.49 0.52
CA THR A 178 15.61 12.16 -0.02
C THR A 178 15.39 12.09 -1.54
N LEU A 179 14.30 12.66 -2.06
CA LEU A 179 14.05 12.67 -3.51
C LEU A 179 15.14 13.47 -4.28
N PRO A 180 15.51 14.71 -3.92
CA PRO A 180 16.63 15.41 -4.54
C PRO A 180 17.95 14.66 -4.38
N TYR A 181 18.19 14.03 -3.23
CA TYR A 181 19.39 13.23 -2.99
C TYR A 181 19.49 12.07 -3.98
N TYR A 182 18.40 11.33 -4.22
CA TYR A 182 18.35 10.24 -5.20
C TYR A 182 18.56 10.71 -6.64
N GLN A 183 18.20 11.95 -6.95
CA GLN A 183 18.36 12.54 -8.28
C GLN A 183 19.75 13.15 -8.51
N THR A 184 20.59 13.25 -7.46
CA THR A 184 21.91 13.84 -7.55
C THR A 184 22.91 12.82 -8.08
N GLU A 185 23.68 13.21 -9.11
CA GLU A 185 24.75 12.38 -9.67
C GLU A 185 25.79 12.00 -8.60
N GLY A 186 26.15 10.72 -8.55
CA GLY A 186 27.13 10.19 -7.59
C GLY A 186 26.54 9.69 -6.27
N ASN A 187 25.26 9.96 -5.98
CA ASN A 187 24.60 9.45 -4.78
C ASN A 187 24.00 8.04 -4.97
N ILE A 188 23.94 7.58 -6.21
CA ILE A 188 23.54 6.20 -6.54
C ILE A 188 24.74 5.45 -7.11
N CYS A 189 25.06 4.32 -6.50
CA CYS A 189 26.04 3.37 -7.02
C CYS A 189 25.33 2.39 -7.95
N TRP A 190 25.50 2.59 -9.27
CA TRP A 190 24.86 1.74 -10.27
C TRP A 190 25.54 0.38 -10.37
N ILE A 191 24.78 -0.70 -10.13
CA ILE A 191 25.26 -2.10 -10.22
C ILE A 191 25.20 -2.57 -11.67
N LYS A 192 24.08 -2.26 -12.37
CA LYS A 192 23.83 -2.80 -13.70
C LYS A 192 23.01 -1.86 -14.56
N GLU A 193 23.44 -1.65 -15.81
CA GLU A 193 22.57 -1.15 -16.88
C GLU A 193 21.75 -2.32 -17.42
N VAL A 194 20.43 -2.27 -17.21
CA VAL A 194 19.52 -3.37 -17.56
C VAL A 194 18.76 -3.09 -18.85
N GLY A 195 18.37 -1.84 -19.08
CA GLY A 195 17.67 -1.42 -20.29
C GLY A 195 16.34 -2.18 -20.52
N TRP A 196 15.65 -2.55 -19.45
CA TRP A 196 14.36 -3.23 -19.55
C TRP A 196 13.27 -2.27 -20.06
N VAL A 197 12.45 -2.79 -20.96
CA VAL A 197 11.35 -2.05 -21.57
C VAL A 197 10.06 -2.85 -21.41
N PHE A 198 9.07 -2.26 -20.74
CA PHE A 198 7.76 -2.86 -20.50
C PHE A 198 6.66 -2.07 -21.22
N GLU A 199 5.62 -2.76 -21.70
CA GLU A 199 4.39 -2.08 -22.12
C GLU A 199 3.74 -1.34 -20.94
N ARG A 200 3.31 -0.10 -21.13
CA ARG A 200 2.71 0.71 -20.06
C ARG A 200 1.52 0.02 -19.42
N ALA A 201 0.65 -0.59 -20.23
CA ALA A 201 -0.54 -1.28 -19.73
C ALA A 201 -0.18 -2.48 -18.83
N GLU A 202 0.84 -3.26 -19.22
CA GLU A 202 1.32 -4.40 -18.43
C GLU A 202 1.96 -3.94 -17.13
N TYR A 203 2.78 -2.90 -17.18
CA TYR A 203 3.39 -2.31 -15.98
C TYR A 203 2.34 -1.79 -14.99
N ASP A 204 1.34 -1.05 -15.48
CA ASP A 204 0.26 -0.51 -14.65
C ASP A 204 -0.60 -1.64 -14.04
N GLN A 205 -0.79 -2.76 -14.75
CA GLN A 205 -1.44 -3.96 -14.21
C GLN A 205 -0.60 -4.62 -13.12
N MET A 206 0.72 -4.70 -13.30
CA MET A 206 1.64 -5.21 -12.29
C MET A 206 1.63 -4.33 -11.03
N VAL A 207 1.64 -3.00 -11.16
CA VAL A 207 1.54 -2.06 -10.03
C VAL A 207 0.25 -2.30 -9.24
N LYS A 208 -0.90 -2.46 -9.93
CA LYS A 208 -2.19 -2.77 -9.29
C LYS A 208 -2.17 -4.13 -8.60
N ALA A 209 -1.58 -5.14 -9.23
CA ALA A 209 -1.46 -6.46 -8.65
C ALA A 209 -0.59 -6.44 -7.38
N PHE A 210 0.53 -5.72 -7.42
CA PHE A 210 1.41 -5.57 -6.26
C PHE A 210 0.67 -4.87 -5.08
N TRP A 211 -0.02 -3.76 -5.35
CA TRP A 211 -0.84 -3.08 -4.36
C TRP A 211 -1.87 -4.02 -3.72
N ARG A 212 -2.64 -4.73 -4.55
CA ARG A 212 -3.64 -5.70 -4.09
C ARG A 212 -3.03 -6.76 -3.17
N MET A 213 -1.90 -7.36 -3.57
CA MET A 213 -1.21 -8.38 -2.77
C MET A 213 -0.76 -7.82 -1.41
N GLU A 214 -0.29 -6.58 -1.34
CA GLU A 214 0.08 -5.93 -0.09
C GLU A 214 -1.15 -5.65 0.80
N VAL A 215 -2.27 -5.21 0.21
CA VAL A 215 -3.53 -5.03 0.95
C VAL A 215 -4.05 -6.36 1.49
N GLN A 216 -4.04 -7.43 0.68
CA GLN A 216 -4.42 -8.77 1.13
C GLN A 216 -3.58 -9.23 2.33
N LYS A 217 -2.26 -9.04 2.28
CA LYS A 217 -1.37 -9.36 3.42
C LYS A 217 -1.72 -8.56 4.68
N GLN A 218 -2.06 -7.28 4.57
CA GLN A 218 -2.51 -6.50 5.72
C GLN A 218 -3.81 -7.06 6.31
N LEU A 219 -4.78 -7.38 5.46
CA LEU A 219 -6.08 -7.94 5.89
C LEU A 219 -5.95 -9.34 6.50
N GLU A 220 -5.03 -10.18 6.00
CA GLU A 220 -4.76 -11.52 6.53
C GLU A 220 -4.09 -11.48 7.90
N ASN A 221 -3.21 -10.50 8.13
CA ASN A 221 -2.45 -10.32 9.36
C ASN A 221 -3.13 -9.34 10.34
N PHE A 222 -4.39 -8.97 10.10
CA PHE A 222 -5.12 -8.08 10.99
C PHE A 222 -5.33 -8.75 12.36
N SER A 223 -4.97 -8.05 13.44
CA SER A 223 -5.06 -8.61 14.78
C SER A 223 -6.53 -8.80 15.20
N GLU A 224 -6.85 -9.96 15.77
CA GLU A 224 -8.20 -10.24 16.28
C GLU A 224 -8.59 -9.35 17.48
N ASP A 225 -7.61 -8.80 18.20
CA ASP A 225 -7.81 -7.94 19.37
C ASP A 225 -7.91 -6.44 18.98
N GLU A 226 -7.68 -6.10 17.71
CA GLU A 226 -7.70 -4.73 17.25
C GLU A 226 -9.12 -4.30 16.84
N VAL A 227 -9.66 -3.27 17.50
CA VAL A 227 -10.97 -2.70 17.17
C VAL A 227 -10.82 -1.69 16.03
N ILE A 228 -11.73 -1.79 15.06
CA ILE A 228 -11.85 -0.87 13.92
C ILE A 228 -12.97 0.11 14.22
N ASP A 229 -12.58 1.35 14.50
CA ASP A 229 -13.50 2.48 14.57
C ASP A 229 -13.76 3.09 13.18
N LYS A 230 -14.61 4.09 13.13
CA LYS A 230 -14.99 4.84 11.92
C LYS A 230 -13.77 5.33 11.12
N GLU A 231 -12.78 5.90 11.79
CA GLU A 231 -11.61 6.49 11.12
C GLU A 231 -10.70 5.42 10.53
N LYS A 232 -10.35 4.39 11.31
CA LYS A 232 -9.59 3.24 10.81
C LYS A 232 -10.31 2.54 9.67
N CYS A 233 -11.63 2.38 9.77
CA CYS A 233 -12.46 1.80 8.72
C CYS A 233 -12.37 2.59 7.42
N ALA A 234 -12.48 3.92 7.48
CA ALA A 234 -12.37 4.77 6.30
C ALA A 234 -11.01 4.65 5.61
N TYR A 235 -9.91 4.61 6.36
CA TYR A 235 -8.58 4.39 5.80
C TYR A 235 -8.41 2.98 5.23
N MET A 236 -8.95 1.95 5.88
CA MET A 236 -8.93 0.58 5.37
C MET A 236 -9.71 0.46 4.05
N ILE A 237 -10.89 1.07 3.97
CA ILE A 237 -11.69 1.12 2.74
C ILE A 237 -10.92 1.85 1.63
N ALA A 238 -10.32 3.00 1.93
CA ALA A 238 -9.52 3.75 0.98
C ALA A 238 -8.31 2.94 0.47
N ASP A 239 -7.72 2.10 1.30
CA ASP A 239 -6.59 1.26 0.93
C ASP A 239 -6.95 0.12 -0.04
N LEU A 240 -8.24 -0.18 -0.28
CA LEU A 240 -8.66 -1.19 -1.26
C LEU A 240 -8.36 -0.79 -2.72
N THR A 241 -8.14 0.49 -2.99
CA THR A 241 -7.79 0.97 -4.33
C THR A 241 -6.62 1.94 -4.28
N LEU A 242 -5.83 2.02 -5.38
CA LEU A 242 -4.68 2.93 -5.48
C LEU A 242 -5.07 4.41 -5.30
N ASP A 243 -6.25 4.80 -5.80
CA ASP A 243 -6.75 6.17 -5.72
C ASP A 243 -7.62 6.43 -4.49
N GLY A 244 -7.87 5.42 -3.66
CA GLY A 244 -8.83 5.50 -2.57
C GLY A 244 -8.49 6.57 -1.53
N LYS A 245 -7.22 6.83 -1.26
CA LYS A 245 -6.81 7.95 -0.37
C LYS A 245 -7.19 9.31 -0.92
N LYS A 246 -7.01 9.54 -2.23
CA LYS A 246 -7.43 10.78 -2.90
C LYS A 246 -8.95 10.93 -2.84
N ILE A 247 -9.67 9.82 -2.98
CA ILE A 247 -11.13 9.79 -2.86
C ILE A 247 -11.56 10.12 -1.42
N LEU A 248 -10.90 9.55 -0.40
CA LEU A 248 -11.16 9.85 1.01
C LEU A 248 -10.88 11.32 1.34
N GLU A 249 -9.75 11.87 0.90
CA GLU A 249 -9.41 13.29 1.09
C GLU A 249 -10.46 14.20 0.43
N GLN A 250 -10.89 13.88 -0.79
CA GLN A 250 -11.93 14.62 -1.49
C GLN A 250 -13.28 14.51 -0.76
N HIS A 251 -13.63 13.31 -0.27
CA HIS A 251 -14.83 13.07 0.53
C HIS A 251 -14.85 13.94 1.80
N GLN A 252 -13.76 13.96 2.56
CA GLN A 252 -13.64 14.80 3.75
C GLN A 252 -13.74 16.30 3.43
N LYS A 253 -13.18 16.73 2.29
CA LYS A 253 -13.28 18.11 1.83
C LYS A 253 -14.69 18.51 1.44
N ASP A 254 -15.43 17.61 0.78
CA ASP A 254 -16.78 17.87 0.28
C ASP A 254 -17.83 17.87 1.41
N TYR A 255 -17.67 17.01 2.39
CA TYR A 255 -18.66 16.82 3.48
C TYR A 255 -18.21 17.39 4.83
N GLY A 256 -16.93 17.77 5.01
CA GLY A 256 -16.39 18.25 6.29
C GLY A 256 -16.18 17.15 7.32
N GLU A 257 -16.62 15.92 7.05
CA GLU A 257 -16.48 14.75 7.92
C GLU A 257 -16.47 13.45 7.12
N ILE A 258 -16.14 12.32 7.76
CA ILE A 258 -16.23 11.00 7.16
C ILE A 258 -17.69 10.52 7.26
N LEU A 259 -18.35 10.38 6.12
CA LEU A 259 -19.65 9.72 5.98
C LEU A 259 -19.44 8.27 5.55
N LEU A 260 -19.23 7.38 6.53
CA LEU A 260 -18.72 6.03 6.30
C LEU A 260 -19.64 5.20 5.38
N HIS A 261 -20.96 5.34 5.49
CA HIS A 261 -21.92 4.68 4.62
C HIS A 261 -21.77 5.07 3.14
N LEU A 262 -21.55 6.36 2.85
CA LEU A 262 -21.32 6.82 1.48
C LEU A 262 -19.99 6.27 0.95
N LEU A 263 -18.92 6.39 1.75
CA LEU A 263 -17.59 5.92 1.38
C LEU A 263 -17.59 4.40 1.10
N ALA A 264 -18.23 3.61 1.94
CA ALA A 264 -18.36 2.16 1.75
C ALA A 264 -19.22 1.81 0.52
N GLY A 265 -20.26 2.61 0.25
CA GLY A 265 -21.03 2.49 -0.97
C GLY A 265 -20.17 2.64 -2.22
N ASP A 266 -19.40 3.71 -2.28
CA ASP A 266 -18.61 4.09 -3.45
C ASP A 266 -17.34 3.22 -3.63
N LEU A 267 -16.66 2.83 -2.54
CA LEU A 267 -15.37 2.13 -2.59
C LEU A 267 -15.46 0.62 -2.33
N ILE A 268 -16.57 0.10 -1.82
CA ILE A 268 -16.77 -1.35 -1.62
C ILE A 268 -17.94 -1.86 -2.44
N SER A 269 -19.17 -1.35 -2.17
CA SER A 269 -20.37 -1.97 -2.72
C SER A 269 -20.43 -1.90 -4.24
N GLU A 270 -20.26 -0.72 -4.83
CA GLU A 270 -20.30 -0.55 -6.28
C GLU A 270 -19.18 -1.31 -7.01
N PRO A 271 -17.89 -1.20 -6.59
CA PRO A 271 -16.81 -1.98 -7.21
C PRO A 271 -17.01 -3.48 -7.08
N LEU A 272 -17.43 -3.97 -5.90
CA LEU A 272 -17.64 -5.41 -5.68
C LEU A 272 -18.79 -5.96 -6.50
N ILE A 273 -19.91 -5.22 -6.62
CA ILE A 273 -21.03 -5.61 -7.49
C ILE A 273 -20.55 -5.74 -8.93
N GLU A 274 -19.77 -4.78 -9.41
CA GLU A 274 -19.25 -4.82 -10.79
C GLU A 274 -18.30 -5.99 -11.01
N LEU A 275 -17.42 -6.26 -10.05
CA LEU A 275 -16.53 -7.43 -10.08
C LEU A 275 -17.32 -8.75 -10.09
N LEU A 276 -18.36 -8.86 -9.26
CA LEU A 276 -19.19 -10.07 -9.18
C LEU A 276 -20.01 -10.33 -10.45
N LYS A 277 -20.29 -9.31 -11.27
CA LYS A 277 -20.91 -9.49 -12.60
C LYS A 277 -19.96 -10.24 -13.56
N HIS A 278 -18.65 -9.98 -13.46
CA HIS A 278 -17.59 -10.48 -14.34
C HIS A 278 -16.55 -11.29 -13.57
N HIS A 279 -16.98 -12.18 -12.70
CA HIS A 279 -16.16 -12.83 -11.66
C HIS A 279 -15.06 -13.78 -12.16
N GLU A 280 -15.14 -14.27 -13.41
CA GLU A 280 -14.24 -15.33 -13.90
C GLU A 280 -12.78 -14.86 -14.01
N ASP A 281 -12.56 -13.58 -14.33
CA ASP A 281 -11.23 -13.00 -14.60
C ASP A 281 -10.66 -12.15 -13.44
N ARG A 282 -11.41 -11.99 -12.33
CA ARG A 282 -11.09 -11.04 -11.26
C ARG A 282 -11.26 -11.63 -9.85
N VAL A 283 -10.96 -12.91 -9.71
CA VAL A 283 -11.16 -13.66 -8.44
C VAL A 283 -10.39 -13.04 -7.28
N GLU A 284 -9.12 -12.68 -7.48
CA GLU A 284 -8.29 -12.14 -6.41
C GLU A 284 -8.77 -10.75 -5.94
N ASP A 285 -9.33 -9.93 -6.84
CA ASP A 285 -9.92 -8.66 -6.44
C ASP A 285 -11.17 -8.88 -5.58
N ILE A 286 -12.03 -9.83 -5.96
CA ILE A 286 -13.23 -10.20 -5.19
C ILE A 286 -12.84 -10.71 -3.81
N GLU A 287 -11.85 -11.60 -3.73
CA GLU A 287 -11.35 -12.16 -2.46
C GLU A 287 -10.83 -11.06 -1.54
N MET A 288 -10.12 -10.05 -2.06
CA MET A 288 -9.64 -8.91 -1.28
C MET A 288 -10.81 -8.12 -0.68
N TYR A 289 -11.84 -7.78 -1.48
CA TYR A 289 -13.02 -7.05 -0.98
C TYR A 289 -13.80 -7.88 0.05
N CYS A 290 -14.02 -9.16 -0.21
CA CYS A 290 -14.70 -10.05 0.72
C CYS A 290 -13.94 -10.18 2.05
N LYS A 291 -12.61 -10.26 1.98
CA LYS A 291 -11.76 -10.29 3.18
C LYS A 291 -11.85 -8.98 3.97
N ALA A 292 -11.86 -7.83 3.30
CA ALA A 292 -12.05 -6.54 3.96
C ALA A 292 -13.41 -6.48 4.69
N ILE A 293 -14.48 -6.94 4.06
CA ILE A 293 -15.81 -7.03 4.67
C ILE A 293 -15.80 -7.93 5.91
N GLU A 294 -15.11 -9.09 5.85
CA GLU A 294 -14.97 -9.99 7.00
C GLU A 294 -14.20 -9.35 8.16
N VAL A 295 -13.13 -8.61 7.86
CA VAL A 295 -12.35 -7.88 8.87
C VAL A 295 -13.20 -6.77 9.50
N MET A 296 -13.95 -6.00 8.70
CA MET A 296 -14.89 -4.98 9.19
C MET A 296 -15.96 -5.58 10.09
N TRP A 297 -16.58 -6.68 9.67
CA TRP A 297 -17.61 -7.36 10.45
C TRP A 297 -17.07 -7.91 11.78
N LYS A 298 -15.89 -8.53 11.75
CA LYS A 298 -15.31 -9.22 12.92
C LYS A 298 -14.71 -8.26 13.95
N ASN A 299 -14.08 -7.19 13.49
CA ASN A 299 -13.27 -6.29 14.29
C ASN A 299 -13.89 -4.88 14.42
N GLY A 300 -14.95 -4.58 13.67
CA GLY A 300 -15.62 -3.29 13.70
C GLY A 300 -16.34 -3.01 15.02
N ASP A 301 -16.39 -1.74 15.40
CA ASP A 301 -17.35 -1.28 16.40
C ASP A 301 -18.79 -1.33 15.83
N ASP A 302 -19.77 -0.95 16.65
CA ASP A 302 -21.20 -0.99 16.25
C ASP A 302 -21.48 -0.15 15.00
N GLU A 303 -20.78 0.99 14.80
CA GLU A 303 -20.95 1.85 13.62
C GLU A 303 -20.41 1.14 12.36
N VAL A 304 -19.26 0.52 12.46
CA VAL A 304 -18.63 -0.21 11.34
C VAL A 304 -19.43 -1.46 10.97
N VAL A 305 -19.87 -2.24 11.95
CA VAL A 305 -20.74 -3.41 11.71
C VAL A 305 -22.05 -2.98 11.04
N ASN A 306 -22.65 -1.88 11.49
CA ASN A 306 -23.86 -1.33 10.86
C ASN A 306 -23.63 -0.93 9.38
N VAL A 307 -22.45 -0.42 9.04
CA VAL A 307 -22.09 -0.14 7.64
C VAL A 307 -22.04 -1.43 6.81
N VAL A 308 -21.48 -2.51 7.37
CA VAL A 308 -21.51 -3.82 6.70
C VAL A 308 -22.94 -4.26 6.44
N ASP A 309 -23.78 -4.26 7.45
CA ASP A 309 -25.14 -4.81 7.39
C ASP A 309 -26.07 -3.98 6.48
N VAL A 310 -26.11 -2.66 6.70
CA VAL A 310 -27.12 -1.76 6.10
C VAL A 310 -26.65 -1.16 4.77
N THR A 311 -25.34 -1.10 4.51
CA THR A 311 -24.86 -0.51 3.25
C THR A 311 -24.28 -1.56 2.32
N ILE A 312 -23.37 -2.39 2.82
CA ILE A 312 -22.67 -3.31 1.93
C ILE A 312 -23.58 -4.51 1.59
N LEU A 313 -24.07 -5.21 2.61
CA LEU A 313 -24.89 -6.42 2.40
C LEU A 313 -26.23 -6.09 1.75
N GLU A 314 -26.89 -4.97 2.13
CA GLU A 314 -28.13 -4.55 1.52
C GLU A 314 -27.97 -4.33 0.01
N ARG A 315 -26.97 -3.55 -0.44
CA ARG A 315 -26.71 -3.33 -1.87
C ARG A 315 -26.36 -4.60 -2.63
N LEU A 316 -25.58 -5.52 -2.01
CA LEU A 316 -25.27 -6.81 -2.61
C LEU A 316 -26.50 -7.69 -2.78
N SER A 317 -27.51 -7.52 -1.94
CA SER A 317 -28.78 -8.28 -1.99
C SER A 317 -29.77 -7.81 -3.06
N ASP A 318 -29.54 -6.68 -3.72
CA ASP A 318 -30.39 -6.19 -4.81
C ASP A 318 -30.48 -7.15 -6.00
N GLY A 319 -29.57 -8.12 -6.11
CA GLY A 319 -29.57 -9.13 -7.17
C GLY A 319 -29.21 -10.52 -6.69
N GLU A 320 -30.16 -11.47 -6.74
CA GLU A 320 -29.96 -12.87 -6.31
C GLU A 320 -28.68 -13.50 -6.88
N CYS A 321 -28.35 -13.25 -8.15
CA CYS A 321 -27.15 -13.79 -8.77
C CYS A 321 -25.86 -13.21 -8.15
N ILE A 322 -25.85 -11.90 -7.87
CA ILE A 322 -24.71 -11.20 -7.21
C ILE A 322 -24.56 -11.72 -5.78
N TRP A 323 -25.68 -11.82 -5.06
CA TRP A 323 -25.74 -12.32 -3.70
C TRP A 323 -25.16 -13.73 -3.56
N GLN A 324 -25.60 -14.67 -4.41
CA GLN A 324 -25.11 -16.04 -4.37
C GLN A 324 -23.64 -16.14 -4.76
N ARG A 325 -23.16 -15.31 -5.71
CA ARG A 325 -21.75 -15.24 -6.06
C ARG A 325 -20.91 -14.68 -4.91
N PHE A 326 -21.34 -13.61 -4.25
CA PHE A 326 -20.70 -13.08 -3.04
C PHE A 326 -20.55 -14.18 -1.99
N GLY A 327 -21.60 -14.96 -1.75
CA GLY A 327 -21.57 -16.10 -0.84
C GLY A 327 -20.50 -17.16 -1.16
N MET A 328 -19.98 -17.22 -2.39
CA MET A 328 -18.90 -18.16 -2.74
C MET A 328 -17.53 -17.74 -2.19
N PHE A 329 -17.34 -16.47 -1.86
CA PHE A 329 -16.05 -15.86 -1.50
C PHE A 329 -15.91 -15.54 -0.01
N ILE A 330 -16.97 -15.60 0.77
CA ILE A 330 -16.94 -15.32 2.21
C ILE A 330 -16.90 -16.61 3.03
N SER A 331 -16.47 -16.48 4.29
CA SER A 331 -16.39 -17.60 5.23
C SER A 331 -17.77 -18.12 5.65
N ASP A 332 -17.83 -19.38 6.07
CA ASP A 332 -19.06 -19.98 6.57
C ASP A 332 -19.57 -19.29 7.85
N LYS A 333 -18.67 -18.73 8.67
CA LYS A 333 -19.05 -17.94 9.86
C LYS A 333 -19.80 -16.65 9.50
N LEU A 334 -19.33 -15.94 8.49
CA LEU A 334 -20.01 -14.73 8.02
C LEU A 334 -21.35 -15.08 7.38
N LYS A 335 -21.47 -16.21 6.64
CA LYS A 335 -22.74 -16.67 6.10
C LYS A 335 -23.76 -17.02 7.19
N GLU A 336 -23.31 -17.71 8.24
CA GLU A 336 -24.15 -18.04 9.39
C GLU A 336 -24.70 -16.77 10.04
N TYR A 337 -23.84 -15.79 10.33
CA TYR A 337 -24.26 -14.48 10.83
C TYR A 337 -25.27 -13.79 9.90
N ILE A 338 -24.99 -13.74 8.60
CA ILE A 338 -25.89 -13.12 7.62
C ILE A 338 -27.26 -13.81 7.64
N ASN A 339 -27.29 -15.14 7.62
CA ASN A 339 -28.53 -15.90 7.54
C ASN A 339 -29.36 -15.80 8.85
N GLU A 340 -28.69 -15.81 10.01
CA GLU A 340 -29.37 -15.87 11.32
C GLU A 340 -29.74 -14.48 11.84
N GLU A 341 -28.91 -13.47 11.60
CA GLU A 341 -29.09 -12.14 12.18
C GLU A 341 -29.54 -11.10 11.14
N VAL A 342 -28.81 -11.00 10.00
CA VAL A 342 -29.05 -9.91 9.05
C VAL A 342 -30.33 -10.14 8.23
N LEU A 343 -30.51 -11.32 7.63
CA LEU A 343 -31.71 -11.64 6.83
C LEU A 343 -32.97 -11.70 7.68
N VAL A 344 -32.86 -12.11 8.94
CA VAL A 344 -34.04 -12.19 9.85
C VAL A 344 -34.48 -10.79 10.29
N ASN A 345 -33.55 -9.89 10.54
CA ASN A 345 -33.82 -8.57 11.10
C ASN A 345 -34.02 -7.46 10.05
N ASN A 346 -33.54 -7.67 8.82
CA ASN A 346 -33.57 -6.65 7.77
C ASN A 346 -34.67 -6.93 6.74
N LEU A 347 -35.80 -6.19 6.84
CA LEU A 347 -36.92 -6.30 5.93
C LEU A 347 -36.61 -5.93 4.47
N MET A 348 -35.55 -5.12 4.24
CA MET A 348 -35.12 -4.71 2.90
C MET A 348 -34.44 -5.85 2.14
N MET A 349 -33.84 -6.81 2.83
CA MET A 349 -33.19 -7.99 2.25
C MET A 349 -34.14 -9.18 2.02
N GLY A 350 -35.42 -9.02 2.27
CA GLY A 350 -36.42 -10.11 2.25
C GLY A 350 -36.67 -10.78 0.89
N GLY A 351 -35.92 -10.42 -0.16
CA GLY A 351 -36.08 -11.00 -1.51
C GLY A 351 -34.96 -12.02 -1.88
N VAL A 352 -33.89 -12.14 -1.08
CA VAL A 352 -32.78 -13.04 -1.38
C VAL A 352 -32.84 -14.33 -0.57
N LYS A 353 -32.24 -15.39 -1.12
CA LYS A 353 -32.13 -16.69 -0.44
C LYS A 353 -30.98 -16.68 0.55
N GLU A 354 -31.07 -17.55 1.56
CA GLU A 354 -29.96 -17.87 2.46
C GLU A 354 -28.71 -18.29 1.69
N LEU A 355 -27.57 -17.91 2.22
CA LEU A 355 -26.25 -18.30 1.68
C LEU A 355 -25.91 -19.72 2.15
N CYS A 356 -25.65 -20.61 1.20
CA CYS A 356 -25.27 -21.97 1.49
C CYS A 356 -23.82 -22.06 2.00
N PRO A 357 -23.52 -22.96 2.98
CA PRO A 357 -22.14 -23.26 3.38
C PRO A 357 -21.27 -23.66 2.19
N ASN A 358 -20.00 -23.34 2.25
CA ASN A 358 -19.05 -23.73 1.22
C ASN A 358 -18.97 -25.25 1.15
N LYS A 359 -19.21 -25.82 -0.02
CA LYS A 359 -18.98 -27.26 -0.21
C LYS A 359 -17.52 -27.53 0.08
N THR A 360 -17.24 -28.30 1.14
CA THR A 360 -15.89 -28.77 1.46
C THR A 360 -15.31 -29.38 0.17
N LYS A 361 -14.29 -28.74 -0.42
CA LYS A 361 -13.50 -29.38 -1.47
C LYS A 361 -12.91 -30.62 -0.80
N LYS A 362 -13.45 -31.80 -1.10
CA LYS A 362 -12.75 -33.05 -0.76
C LYS A 362 -11.44 -33.00 -1.53
N ILE A 363 -10.36 -32.79 -0.78
CA ILE A 363 -8.98 -32.92 -1.24
C ILE A 363 -8.73 -34.37 -1.61
#